data_e87b0e91b9bcd73549b4bfa0c01835fe
#
_entry.id   e87b0e91b9bcd73549b4bfa0c01835fe
#
_cell.length_a   1.000
_cell.length_b   1.000
_cell.length_c   1.000
_cell.angle_alpha   90.00
_cell.angle_beta   90.00
_cell.angle_gamma   90.00
#
_symmetry.space_group_name_H-M   'P 1'
#
loop_
_entity.id
_entity.type
_entity.pdbx_description
1 polymer ?
#
loop_
_entity_poly.entity_id
_entity_poly.type
_entity_poly.pdbx_seq_one_letter_code
_entity_poly.pdbx_strand_id
1 'polypeptide(L)'
;MSSKIILIGNEKGGVGKTTTVLNVGEALARAGEKVLLVDLDPSGNLTHTLTKLQPDLRAAAKVTADHIVDIDPETRKPAAEAILDAIRPGVDLIAAPANAAHLIAAEKNITNDPIEGPHVLRESLEPIRDRYDYILIDCSPTRNALEMCALVAADQLIVLNEAHDFSIAAMQGVTSYAQSIKKRHNSTLWVRGTILNKVQSGTVLARAWTTQFTEAGIPVLGSVRSAEPIKRAVNDGVSLADTKDGWRHALVYDDLATTITQRKKS
;
A
#
# COMPACT_ATOMS: atom_id res chain seq x y z
N MET A 1 6.35 -10.62 17.48
CA MET A 1 5.21 -9.66 17.47
C MET A 1 4.46 -9.89 16.18
N SER A 2 3.13 -9.84 16.16
CA SER A 2 2.36 -9.97 14.90
C SER A 2 2.67 -8.79 13.98
N SER A 3 2.77 -9.04 12.67
CA SER A 3 3.03 -8.01 11.65
C SER A 3 2.00 -6.88 11.71
N LYS A 4 2.37 -5.72 11.19
CA LYS A 4 1.41 -4.64 10.94
C LYS A 4 1.04 -4.63 9.47
N ILE A 5 -0.24 -4.78 9.19
CA ILE A 5 -0.79 -4.65 7.84
C ILE A 5 -1.19 -3.19 7.63
N ILE A 6 -0.61 -2.55 6.61
CA ILE A 6 -0.80 -1.13 6.30
C ILE A 6 -1.34 -0.99 4.89
N LEU A 7 -2.48 -0.34 4.76
CA LEU A 7 -3.00 0.11 3.48
C LEU A 7 -2.56 1.56 3.23
N ILE A 8 -1.93 1.83 2.08
CA ILE A 8 -1.70 3.18 1.58
C ILE A 8 -2.78 3.48 0.55
N GLY A 9 -3.80 4.23 0.96
CA GLY A 9 -5.03 4.44 0.20
C GLY A 9 -5.28 5.90 -0.19
N ASN A 10 -6.03 6.10 -1.28
CA ASN A 10 -6.71 7.33 -1.68
C ASN A 10 -7.67 7.01 -2.82
N GLU A 11 -8.82 7.70 -2.86
CA GLU A 11 -9.83 7.55 -3.91
C GLU A 11 -9.41 8.18 -5.25
N LYS A 12 -8.41 9.07 -5.24
CA LYS A 12 -7.92 9.72 -6.47
C LYS A 12 -6.84 8.89 -7.15
N GLY A 13 -6.98 8.73 -8.48
CA GLY A 13 -5.94 8.12 -9.30
C GLY A 13 -4.71 9.01 -9.46
N GLY A 14 -3.55 8.40 -9.69
CA GLY A 14 -2.32 9.12 -10.01
C GLY A 14 -1.63 9.83 -8.84
N VAL A 15 -2.14 9.74 -7.60
CA VAL A 15 -1.53 10.39 -6.43
C VAL A 15 -0.19 9.80 -6.00
N GLY A 16 0.23 8.66 -6.60
CA GLY A 16 1.52 8.00 -6.34
C GLY A 16 1.46 6.92 -5.25
N LYS A 17 0.32 6.24 -5.08
CA LYS A 17 0.16 5.12 -4.12
C LYS A 17 1.22 4.06 -4.33
N THR A 18 1.26 3.44 -5.49
CA THR A 18 2.23 2.41 -5.87
C THR A 18 3.68 2.83 -5.60
N THR A 19 4.04 4.06 -6.02
CA THR A 19 5.38 4.63 -5.78
C THR A 19 5.67 4.75 -4.27
N THR A 20 4.66 5.14 -3.49
CA THR A 20 4.82 5.30 -2.03
C THR A 20 4.89 3.94 -1.34
N VAL A 21 4.04 2.96 -1.70
CA VAL A 21 4.10 1.59 -1.19
C VAL A 21 5.47 0.98 -1.43
N LEU A 22 5.98 1.07 -2.67
CA LEU A 22 7.30 0.57 -3.05
C LEU A 22 8.41 1.19 -2.19
N ASN A 23 8.51 2.53 -2.19
CA ASN A 23 9.63 3.20 -1.54
C ASN A 23 9.57 3.15 -0.01
N VAL A 24 8.36 3.15 0.60
CA VAL A 24 8.19 2.91 2.05
C VAL A 24 8.56 1.48 2.39
N GLY A 25 8.16 0.48 1.58
CA GLY A 25 8.53 -0.91 1.77
C GLY A 25 10.05 -1.11 1.74
N GLU A 26 10.73 -0.56 0.73
CA GLU A 26 12.19 -0.60 0.65
C GLU A 26 12.87 0.16 1.80
N ALA A 27 12.29 1.27 2.28
CA ALA A 27 12.82 2.02 3.41
C ALA A 27 12.70 1.24 4.74
N LEU A 28 11.57 0.56 4.96
CA LEU A 28 11.38 -0.33 6.11
C LEU A 28 12.40 -1.48 6.06
N ALA A 29 12.61 -2.07 4.89
CA ALA A 29 13.60 -3.15 4.71
C ALA A 29 15.05 -2.66 4.98
N ARG A 30 15.41 -1.44 4.53
CA ARG A 30 16.70 -0.81 4.89
C ARG A 30 16.84 -0.57 6.39
N ALA A 31 15.74 -0.35 7.10
CA ALA A 31 15.73 -0.25 8.57
C ALA A 31 15.83 -1.61 9.28
N GLY A 32 15.92 -2.73 8.54
CA GLY A 32 16.07 -4.08 9.06
C GLY A 32 14.77 -4.85 9.26
N GLU A 33 13.65 -4.30 8.83
CA GLU A 33 12.34 -4.93 8.96
C GLU A 33 12.10 -5.93 7.80
N LYS A 34 11.37 -7.01 8.05
CA LYS A 34 10.91 -7.95 7.03
C LYS A 34 9.59 -7.45 6.44
N VAL A 35 9.57 -7.21 5.14
CA VAL A 35 8.45 -6.55 4.46
C VAL A 35 7.84 -7.45 3.40
N LEU A 36 6.51 -7.57 3.41
CA LEU A 36 5.74 -8.12 2.30
C LEU A 36 4.96 -6.98 1.62
N LEU A 37 5.08 -6.89 0.31
CA LEU A 37 4.24 -6.03 -0.52
C LEU A 37 3.15 -6.89 -1.17
N VAL A 38 1.91 -6.38 -1.21
CA VAL A 38 0.77 -7.07 -1.82
C VAL A 38 0.18 -6.14 -2.88
N ASP A 39 0.20 -6.57 -4.14
CA ASP A 39 -0.35 -5.82 -5.28
C ASP A 39 -1.79 -6.29 -5.58
N LEU A 40 -2.76 -5.50 -5.13
CA LEU A 40 -4.20 -5.71 -5.40
C LEU A 40 -4.74 -4.76 -6.47
N ASP A 41 -3.88 -4.04 -7.19
CA ASP A 41 -4.33 -3.23 -8.32
C ASP A 41 -4.36 -4.09 -9.59
N PRO A 42 -5.51 -4.19 -10.30
CA PRO A 42 -5.57 -4.91 -11.58
C PRO A 42 -4.58 -4.39 -12.63
N SER A 43 -4.13 -3.13 -12.52
CA SER A 43 -3.07 -2.59 -13.40
C SER A 43 -1.70 -3.23 -13.17
N GLY A 44 -1.46 -3.85 -11.99
CA GLY A 44 -0.24 -4.55 -11.63
C GLY A 44 1.03 -3.69 -11.68
N ASN A 45 0.90 -2.39 -11.43
CA ASN A 45 2.01 -1.45 -11.55
C ASN A 45 3.14 -1.72 -10.53
N LEU A 46 2.80 -2.10 -9.30
CA LEU A 46 3.79 -2.48 -8.28
C LEU A 46 4.56 -3.72 -8.73
N THR A 47 3.83 -4.74 -9.16
CA THR A 47 4.38 -5.98 -9.69
C THR A 47 5.28 -5.72 -10.89
N HIS A 48 4.80 -4.95 -11.87
CA HIS A 48 5.58 -4.61 -13.06
C HIS A 48 6.90 -3.92 -12.70
N THR A 49 6.86 -2.93 -11.81
CA THR A 49 8.06 -2.20 -11.38
C THR A 49 9.07 -3.12 -10.71
N LEU A 50 8.63 -3.96 -9.77
CA LEU A 50 9.51 -4.82 -8.99
C LEU A 50 10.10 -5.97 -9.82
N THR A 51 9.35 -6.50 -10.79
CA THR A 51 9.78 -7.64 -11.60
C THR A 51 10.41 -7.26 -12.93
N LYS A 52 10.48 -5.97 -13.26
CA LYS A 52 10.96 -5.48 -14.55
C LYS A 52 12.34 -6.01 -14.93
N LEU A 53 13.25 -6.06 -13.97
CA LEU A 53 14.63 -6.55 -14.15
C LEU A 53 14.76 -8.06 -13.87
N GLN A 54 13.67 -8.71 -13.52
CA GLN A 54 13.62 -10.14 -13.16
C GLN A 54 12.39 -10.81 -13.82
N PRO A 55 12.33 -10.85 -15.17
CA PRO A 55 11.17 -11.37 -15.89
C PRO A 55 10.88 -12.85 -15.58
N ASP A 56 11.91 -13.63 -15.23
CA ASP A 56 11.77 -15.05 -14.88
C ASP A 56 11.00 -15.20 -13.55
N LEU A 57 11.18 -14.31 -12.58
CA LEU A 57 10.39 -14.33 -11.34
C LEU A 57 8.93 -14.04 -11.62
N ARG A 58 8.63 -13.09 -12.51
CA ARG A 58 7.25 -12.83 -12.92
C ARG A 58 6.64 -14.05 -13.62
N ALA A 59 7.39 -14.70 -14.48
CA ALA A 59 6.93 -15.91 -15.17
C ALA A 59 6.75 -17.11 -14.21
N ALA A 60 7.53 -17.15 -13.13
CA ALA A 60 7.43 -18.20 -12.10
C ALA A 60 6.24 -18.00 -11.14
N ALA A 61 5.62 -16.82 -11.08
CA ALA A 61 4.46 -16.52 -10.24
C ALA A 61 3.21 -17.29 -10.74
N LYS A 62 3.05 -18.53 -10.30
CA LYS A 62 1.90 -19.38 -10.63
C LYS A 62 0.68 -19.05 -9.78
N VAL A 63 0.89 -18.63 -8.54
CA VAL A 63 -0.14 -18.16 -7.61
C VAL A 63 0.04 -16.67 -7.44
N THR A 64 -1.02 -15.90 -7.61
CA THR A 64 -1.04 -14.44 -7.61
C THR A 64 -2.17 -13.91 -6.73
N ALA A 65 -2.30 -12.60 -6.60
CA ALA A 65 -3.24 -11.96 -5.70
C ALA A 65 -4.71 -12.40 -5.92
N ASP A 66 -5.13 -12.65 -7.15
CA ASP A 66 -6.46 -13.14 -7.49
C ASP A 66 -6.75 -14.52 -6.87
N HIS A 67 -5.76 -15.41 -6.81
CA HIS A 67 -5.91 -16.73 -6.21
C HIS A 67 -6.07 -16.68 -4.69
N ILE A 68 -5.43 -15.74 -4.01
CA ILE A 68 -5.54 -15.61 -2.55
C ILE A 68 -6.79 -14.86 -2.10
N VAL A 69 -7.41 -14.09 -3.00
CA VAL A 69 -8.69 -13.41 -2.73
C VAL A 69 -9.88 -14.13 -3.37
N ASP A 70 -9.70 -15.37 -3.83
CA ASP A 70 -10.80 -16.19 -4.28
C ASP A 70 -11.76 -16.47 -3.12
N ILE A 71 -13.05 -16.20 -3.33
CA ILE A 71 -14.09 -16.41 -2.30
C ILE A 71 -14.40 -17.89 -2.07
N ASP A 72 -14.13 -18.74 -3.08
CA ASP A 72 -14.34 -20.18 -2.97
C ASP A 72 -13.17 -20.82 -2.20
N PRO A 73 -13.42 -21.36 -0.99
CA PRO A 73 -12.37 -22.00 -0.18
C PRO A 73 -11.72 -23.22 -0.84
N GLU A 74 -12.41 -23.88 -1.78
CA GLU A 74 -11.88 -25.07 -2.46
C GLU A 74 -10.85 -24.70 -3.53
N THR A 75 -10.98 -23.52 -4.14
CA THR A 75 -10.08 -23.03 -5.20
C THR A 75 -9.08 -22.00 -4.68
N ARG A 76 -9.37 -21.35 -3.55
CA ARG A 76 -8.48 -20.37 -2.92
C ARG A 76 -7.14 -21.01 -2.58
N LYS A 77 -6.06 -20.32 -2.97
CA LYS A 77 -4.69 -20.76 -2.70
C LYS A 77 -4.15 -20.14 -1.43
N PRO A 78 -3.31 -20.88 -0.67
CA PRO A 78 -2.60 -20.32 0.48
C PRO A 78 -1.73 -19.13 0.07
N ALA A 79 -1.78 -18.03 0.82
CA ALA A 79 -0.95 -16.86 0.54
C ALA A 79 0.56 -17.17 0.56
N ALA A 80 0.98 -18.18 1.32
CA ALA A 80 2.37 -18.65 1.34
C ALA A 80 2.88 -19.13 -0.04
N GLU A 81 1.98 -19.66 -0.90
CA GLU A 81 2.34 -20.12 -2.24
C GLU A 81 2.44 -18.95 -3.25
N ALA A 82 1.88 -17.79 -2.90
CA ALA A 82 1.89 -16.59 -3.75
C ALA A 82 3.12 -15.69 -3.52
N ILE A 83 3.94 -16.00 -2.52
CA ILE A 83 5.08 -15.17 -2.15
C ILE A 83 6.20 -15.35 -3.17
N LEU A 84 6.64 -14.24 -3.75
CA LEU A 84 7.91 -14.13 -4.47
C LEU A 84 8.94 -13.60 -3.48
N ASP A 85 9.81 -14.50 -3.03
CA ASP A 85 10.82 -14.19 -2.02
C ASP A 85 11.93 -13.28 -2.57
N ALA A 86 12.45 -12.39 -1.74
CA ALA A 86 13.64 -11.58 -1.99
C ALA A 86 13.62 -10.79 -3.32
N ILE A 87 12.44 -10.28 -3.69
CA ILE A 87 12.31 -9.44 -4.90
C ILE A 87 13.17 -8.18 -4.83
N ARG A 88 13.44 -7.72 -3.61
CA ARG A 88 14.45 -6.75 -3.21
C ARG A 88 15.03 -7.21 -1.86
N PRO A 89 16.23 -6.74 -1.45
CA PRO A 89 16.76 -7.07 -0.13
C PRO A 89 15.75 -6.74 0.99
N GLY A 90 15.29 -7.76 1.72
CA GLY A 90 14.32 -7.64 2.81
C GLY A 90 12.87 -7.39 2.38
N VAL A 91 12.56 -7.47 1.08
CA VAL A 91 11.22 -7.27 0.53
C VAL A 91 10.78 -8.46 -0.28
N ASP A 92 9.65 -9.04 0.08
CA ASP A 92 8.93 -10.06 -0.66
C ASP A 92 7.68 -9.46 -1.33
N LEU A 93 7.11 -10.16 -2.31
CA LEU A 93 5.96 -9.68 -3.08
C LEU A 93 4.91 -10.78 -3.27
N ILE A 94 3.64 -10.43 -3.03
CA ILE A 94 2.50 -11.12 -3.64
C ILE A 94 2.09 -10.32 -4.87
N ALA A 95 2.31 -10.91 -6.04
CA ALA A 95 2.16 -10.24 -7.32
C ALA A 95 0.70 -10.15 -7.77
N ALA A 96 0.33 -9.08 -8.47
CA ALA A 96 -0.89 -9.05 -9.27
C ALA A 96 -0.79 -10.04 -10.45
N PRO A 97 -1.90 -10.62 -10.92
CA PRO A 97 -1.90 -11.51 -12.07
C PRO A 97 -1.40 -10.79 -13.33
N ALA A 98 -0.81 -11.56 -14.26
CA ALA A 98 -0.37 -11.01 -15.55
C ALA A 98 -1.54 -10.51 -16.40
N ASN A 99 -2.71 -11.14 -16.27
CA ASN A 99 -3.94 -10.71 -16.89
C ASN A 99 -4.86 -10.07 -15.86
N ALA A 100 -5.06 -8.75 -15.99
CA ALA A 100 -5.93 -7.96 -15.10
C ALA A 100 -7.35 -8.54 -14.98
N ALA A 101 -7.85 -9.24 -16.01
CA ALA A 101 -9.19 -9.82 -15.99
C ALA A 101 -9.40 -10.82 -14.84
N HIS A 102 -8.36 -11.48 -14.36
CA HIS A 102 -8.46 -12.44 -13.25
C HIS A 102 -8.78 -11.71 -11.95
N LEU A 103 -8.05 -10.63 -11.62
CA LEU A 103 -8.31 -9.87 -10.40
C LEU A 103 -9.65 -9.11 -10.49
N ILE A 104 -10.05 -8.63 -11.68
CA ILE A 104 -11.37 -8.04 -11.91
C ILE A 104 -12.49 -9.08 -11.71
N ALA A 105 -12.27 -10.32 -12.14
CA ALA A 105 -13.23 -11.40 -11.90
C ALA A 105 -13.35 -11.74 -10.42
N ALA A 106 -12.23 -11.82 -9.70
CA ALA A 106 -12.21 -12.01 -8.25
C ALA A 106 -12.94 -10.86 -7.53
N GLU A 107 -12.72 -9.60 -7.91
CA GLU A 107 -13.45 -8.45 -7.39
C GLU A 107 -14.97 -8.57 -7.56
N LYS A 108 -15.41 -9.03 -8.73
CA LYS A 108 -16.84 -9.26 -8.99
C LYS A 108 -17.41 -10.35 -8.08
N ASN A 109 -16.68 -11.44 -7.88
CA ASN A 109 -17.09 -12.52 -6.99
C ASN A 109 -17.21 -12.03 -5.54
N ILE A 110 -16.22 -11.27 -5.05
CA ILE A 110 -16.24 -10.63 -3.74
C ILE A 110 -17.47 -9.72 -3.58
N THR A 111 -17.78 -8.93 -4.62
CA THR A 111 -18.95 -8.04 -4.61
C THR A 111 -20.26 -8.81 -4.49
N ASN A 112 -20.35 -10.01 -5.06
CA ASN A 112 -21.53 -10.87 -5.01
C ASN A 112 -21.70 -11.59 -3.66
N ASP A 113 -20.66 -11.63 -2.83
CA ASP A 113 -20.71 -12.15 -1.47
C ASP A 113 -20.39 -11.07 -0.44
N PRO A 114 -21.38 -10.28 -0.01
CA PRO A 114 -21.17 -9.18 0.92
C PRO A 114 -20.86 -9.62 2.36
N ILE A 115 -20.98 -10.90 2.68
CA ILE A 115 -20.74 -11.45 4.03
C ILE A 115 -19.28 -11.90 4.14
N GLU A 116 -18.87 -12.86 3.34
CA GLU A 116 -17.52 -13.47 3.42
C GLU A 116 -16.51 -12.72 2.56
N GLY A 117 -16.93 -12.21 1.38
CA GLY A 117 -16.05 -11.55 0.44
C GLY A 117 -15.15 -10.47 1.04
N PRO A 118 -15.64 -9.55 1.91
CA PRO A 118 -14.80 -8.53 2.54
C PRO A 118 -13.66 -9.10 3.40
N HIS A 119 -13.79 -10.30 3.92
CA HIS A 119 -12.85 -10.92 4.88
C HIS A 119 -11.76 -11.78 4.21
N VAL A 120 -11.94 -12.15 2.94
CA VAL A 120 -11.10 -13.13 2.23
C VAL A 120 -9.61 -12.80 2.29
N LEU A 121 -9.22 -11.54 2.08
CA LEU A 121 -7.80 -11.15 2.12
C LEU A 121 -7.22 -11.26 3.54
N ARG A 122 -7.98 -10.87 4.56
CA ARG A 122 -7.56 -10.98 5.95
C ARG A 122 -7.29 -12.42 6.33
N GLU A 123 -8.22 -13.31 5.98
CA GLU A 123 -8.08 -14.75 6.24
C GLU A 123 -6.87 -15.33 5.53
N SER A 124 -6.63 -14.93 4.29
CA SER A 124 -5.50 -15.41 3.50
C SER A 124 -4.15 -14.93 4.02
N LEU A 125 -4.07 -13.71 4.57
CA LEU A 125 -2.82 -13.16 5.11
C LEU A 125 -2.52 -13.63 6.54
N GLU A 126 -3.53 -14.01 7.34
CA GLU A 126 -3.34 -14.37 8.75
C GLU A 126 -2.29 -15.48 8.95
N PRO A 127 -2.26 -16.59 8.16
CA PRO A 127 -1.29 -17.67 8.37
C PRO A 127 0.17 -17.27 8.12
N ILE A 128 0.41 -16.17 7.42
CA ILE A 128 1.77 -15.72 7.07
C ILE A 128 2.21 -14.48 7.84
N ARG A 129 1.34 -13.91 8.69
CA ARG A 129 1.63 -12.66 9.43
C ARG A 129 2.92 -12.71 10.24
N ASP A 130 3.18 -13.82 10.91
CA ASP A 130 4.36 -13.95 11.79
C ASP A 130 5.70 -14.03 11.04
N ARG A 131 5.66 -14.13 9.71
CA ARG A 131 6.86 -14.12 8.85
C ARG A 131 7.41 -12.72 8.62
N TYR A 132 6.58 -11.68 8.81
CA TYR A 132 6.87 -10.29 8.45
C TYR A 132 6.68 -9.35 9.64
N ASP A 133 7.41 -8.23 9.61
CA ASP A 133 7.20 -7.11 10.53
C ASP A 133 6.13 -6.15 9.96
N TYR A 134 6.12 -6.00 8.63
CA TYR A 134 5.17 -5.16 7.89
C TYR A 134 4.64 -5.84 6.64
N ILE A 135 3.33 -5.70 6.41
CA ILE A 135 2.67 -6.06 5.15
C ILE A 135 2.07 -4.77 4.59
N LEU A 136 2.53 -4.32 3.43
CA LEU A 136 1.99 -3.12 2.77
C LEU A 136 1.12 -3.52 1.58
N ILE A 137 -0.09 -2.96 1.51
CA ILE A 137 -1.05 -3.26 0.44
C ILE A 137 -1.12 -2.05 -0.51
N ASP A 138 -0.91 -2.31 -1.80
CA ASP A 138 -1.23 -1.39 -2.92
C ASP A 138 -2.54 -1.81 -3.57
N CYS A 139 -3.46 -0.87 -3.76
CA CYS A 139 -4.73 -1.12 -4.41
C CYS A 139 -5.14 0.05 -5.31
N SER A 140 -6.08 -0.22 -6.22
CA SER A 140 -6.63 0.78 -7.15
C SER A 140 -7.33 1.93 -6.39
N PRO A 141 -7.48 3.12 -7.02
CA PRO A 141 -8.00 4.33 -6.38
C PRO A 141 -9.55 4.38 -6.36
N THR A 142 -10.21 3.25 -6.24
CA THR A 142 -11.67 3.18 -6.32
C THR A 142 -12.23 2.51 -5.07
N ARG A 143 -13.39 3.00 -4.59
CA ARG A 143 -14.15 2.33 -3.51
C ARG A 143 -14.76 1.03 -4.04
N ASN A 144 -13.91 0.07 -4.38
CA ASN A 144 -14.31 -1.22 -4.91
C ASN A 144 -14.19 -2.33 -3.85
N ALA A 145 -14.53 -3.56 -4.23
CA ALA A 145 -14.51 -4.69 -3.30
C ALA A 145 -13.08 -5.06 -2.87
N LEU A 146 -12.07 -4.87 -3.73
CA LEU A 146 -10.66 -5.12 -3.38
C LEU A 146 -10.14 -4.11 -2.35
N GLU A 147 -10.48 -2.81 -2.48
CA GLU A 147 -10.15 -1.82 -1.47
C GLU A 147 -10.84 -2.12 -0.14
N MET A 148 -12.10 -2.58 -0.18
CA MET A 148 -12.81 -3.01 1.02
C MET A 148 -12.09 -4.19 1.70
N CYS A 149 -11.68 -5.22 0.97
CA CYS A 149 -10.89 -6.33 1.50
C CYS A 149 -9.57 -5.84 2.11
N ALA A 150 -8.87 -4.90 1.45
CA ALA A 150 -7.65 -4.30 1.95
C ALA A 150 -7.87 -3.55 3.27
N LEU A 151 -8.95 -2.77 3.40
CA LEU A 151 -9.33 -2.09 4.64
C LEU A 151 -9.74 -3.05 5.75
N VAL A 152 -10.41 -4.16 5.40
CA VAL A 152 -10.78 -5.20 6.36
C VAL A 152 -9.54 -5.95 6.86
N ALA A 153 -8.54 -6.17 6.01
CA ALA A 153 -7.29 -6.82 6.39
C ALA A 153 -6.34 -5.88 7.16
N ALA A 154 -6.37 -4.57 6.89
CA ALA A 154 -5.41 -3.62 7.43
C ALA A 154 -5.57 -3.35 8.93
N ASP A 155 -4.45 -3.22 9.64
CA ASP A 155 -4.40 -2.64 10.98
C ASP A 155 -4.39 -1.10 10.91
N GLN A 156 -3.79 -0.54 9.85
CA GLN A 156 -3.62 0.89 9.66
C GLN A 156 -3.94 1.32 8.24
N LEU A 157 -4.63 2.46 8.11
CA LEU A 157 -4.79 3.20 6.88
C LEU A 157 -3.90 4.45 6.93
N ILE A 158 -3.04 4.62 5.93
CA ILE A 158 -2.31 5.86 5.67
C ILE A 158 -2.92 6.46 4.40
N VAL A 159 -3.42 7.69 4.50
CA VAL A 159 -4.04 8.37 3.35
C VAL A 159 -2.97 9.16 2.61
N LEU A 160 -2.80 8.89 1.31
CA LEU A 160 -1.85 9.59 0.47
C LEU A 160 -2.53 10.74 -0.28
N ASN A 161 -2.08 11.96 -0.11
CA ASN A 161 -2.71 13.15 -0.68
C ASN A 161 -1.75 13.97 -1.52
N GLU A 162 -2.23 14.54 -2.64
CA GLU A 162 -1.49 15.53 -3.40
C GLU A 162 -1.72 16.93 -2.83
N ALA A 163 -0.66 17.73 -2.72
CA ALA A 163 -0.72 19.07 -2.11
C ALA A 163 -1.58 20.10 -2.88
N HIS A 164 -1.97 19.81 -4.12
CA HIS A 164 -2.69 20.77 -4.98
C HIS A 164 -4.22 20.61 -5.00
N ASP A 165 -4.71 19.38 -4.80
CA ASP A 165 -6.11 19.03 -5.07
C ASP A 165 -6.87 18.64 -3.81
N PHE A 166 -6.33 18.98 -2.64
CA PHE A 166 -6.85 18.42 -1.42
C PHE A 166 -7.83 19.35 -0.70
N SER A 167 -8.97 18.80 -0.32
CA SER A 167 -9.89 19.44 0.62
C SER A 167 -10.00 18.59 1.90
N ILE A 168 -10.14 19.24 3.04
CA ILE A 168 -10.49 18.57 4.30
C ILE A 168 -11.73 17.68 4.12
N ALA A 169 -12.68 18.11 3.27
CA ALA A 169 -13.86 17.33 2.94
C ALA A 169 -13.56 15.97 2.29
N ALA A 170 -12.57 15.90 1.37
CA ALA A 170 -12.16 14.61 0.78
C ALA A 170 -11.54 13.68 1.83
N MET A 171 -10.71 14.21 2.73
CA MET A 171 -10.17 13.42 3.85
C MET A 171 -11.27 12.95 4.80
N GLN A 172 -12.28 13.80 5.08
CA GLN A 172 -13.44 13.40 5.87
C GLN A 172 -14.22 12.26 5.20
N GLY A 173 -14.34 12.26 3.88
CA GLY A 173 -14.92 11.15 3.12
C GLY A 173 -14.18 9.83 3.34
N VAL A 174 -12.84 9.83 3.19
CA VAL A 174 -12.00 8.66 3.40
C VAL A 174 -12.06 8.18 4.85
N THR A 175 -11.96 9.10 5.82
CA THR A 175 -12.02 8.74 7.24
C THR A 175 -13.38 8.21 7.65
N SER A 176 -14.47 8.78 7.13
CA SER A 176 -15.84 8.30 7.38
C SER A 176 -16.05 6.89 6.80
N TYR A 177 -15.51 6.64 5.60
CA TYR A 177 -15.54 5.30 5.02
C TYR A 177 -14.75 4.29 5.86
N ALA A 178 -13.51 4.62 6.24
CA ALA A 178 -12.71 3.79 7.12
C ALA A 178 -13.39 3.53 8.48
N GLN A 179 -14.07 4.53 9.04
CA GLN A 179 -14.87 4.37 10.27
C GLN A 179 -16.05 3.41 10.07
N SER A 180 -16.71 3.42 8.90
CA SER A 180 -17.78 2.47 8.58
C SER A 180 -17.27 1.03 8.51
N ILE A 181 -16.10 0.82 7.89
CA ILE A 181 -15.41 -0.47 7.87
C ILE A 181 -15.01 -0.89 9.28
N LYS A 182 -14.43 0.03 10.06
CA LYS A 182 -14.06 -0.24 11.45
C LYS A 182 -15.24 -0.75 12.27
N LYS A 183 -16.39 -0.12 12.12
CA LYS A 183 -17.59 -0.47 12.89
C LYS A 183 -18.18 -1.83 12.50
N ARG A 184 -18.10 -2.22 11.22
CA ARG A 184 -18.82 -3.38 10.68
C ARG A 184 -17.94 -4.62 10.52
N HIS A 185 -16.65 -4.44 10.14
CA HIS A 185 -15.80 -5.51 9.65
C HIS A 185 -14.44 -5.61 10.35
N ASN A 186 -13.84 -4.48 10.79
CA ASN A 186 -12.49 -4.47 11.34
C ASN A 186 -12.35 -3.49 12.50
N SER A 187 -12.68 -3.91 13.71
CA SER A 187 -12.66 -3.06 14.92
C SER A 187 -11.26 -2.49 15.26
N THR A 188 -10.20 -3.10 14.75
CA THR A 188 -8.82 -2.70 15.00
C THR A 188 -8.29 -1.67 14.00
N LEU A 189 -8.98 -1.46 12.87
CA LEU A 189 -8.57 -0.49 11.85
C LEU A 189 -8.40 0.91 12.44
N TRP A 190 -7.25 1.50 12.19
CA TRP A 190 -6.92 2.83 12.64
C TRP A 190 -6.40 3.70 11.48
N VAL A 191 -6.99 4.89 11.30
CA VAL A 191 -6.47 5.89 10.37
C VAL A 191 -5.25 6.55 11.01
N ARG A 192 -4.05 6.19 10.55
CA ARG A 192 -2.78 6.64 11.11
C ARG A 192 -2.53 8.13 10.89
N GLY A 193 -2.90 8.61 9.71
CA GLY A 193 -2.67 9.99 9.28
C GLY A 193 -2.53 10.09 7.77
N THR A 194 -1.91 11.18 7.32
CA THR A 194 -1.71 11.46 5.90
C THR A 194 -0.25 11.64 5.53
N ILE A 195 0.11 11.27 4.30
CA ILE A 195 1.34 11.64 3.63
C ILE A 195 0.99 12.65 2.53
N LEU A 196 1.64 13.81 2.53
CA LEU A 196 1.50 14.81 1.49
C LEU A 196 2.47 14.50 0.34
N ASN A 197 1.95 14.10 -0.80
CA ASN A 197 2.76 13.74 -1.97
C ASN A 197 2.76 14.85 -3.01
N LYS A 198 3.76 14.81 -3.90
CA LYS A 198 3.99 15.76 -5.00
C LYS A 198 4.02 17.21 -4.55
N VAL A 199 4.52 17.46 -3.33
CA VAL A 199 4.66 18.80 -2.79
C VAL A 199 5.66 19.58 -3.62
N GLN A 200 5.32 20.81 -4.02
CA GLN A 200 6.28 21.73 -4.63
C GLN A 200 7.14 22.36 -3.53
N SER A 201 8.46 22.38 -3.76
CA SER A 201 9.40 22.86 -2.73
C SER A 201 9.22 24.36 -2.43
N GLY A 202 9.31 24.70 -1.14
CA GLY A 202 9.37 26.09 -0.67
C GLY A 202 8.05 26.85 -0.66
N THR A 203 6.93 26.19 -0.95
CA THR A 203 5.64 26.87 -1.00
C THR A 203 5.06 27.09 0.40
N VAL A 204 4.60 28.31 0.69
CA VAL A 204 3.76 28.68 1.83
C VAL A 204 2.57 27.70 1.93
N LEU A 205 2.14 27.19 0.78
CA LEU A 205 1.03 26.26 0.62
C LEU A 205 1.27 24.92 1.36
N ALA A 206 2.47 24.33 1.28
CA ALA A 206 2.75 23.06 1.96
C ALA A 206 2.68 23.19 3.50
N ARG A 207 3.15 24.33 4.02
CA ARG A 207 3.05 24.65 5.47
C ARG A 207 1.59 24.89 5.86
N ALA A 208 0.84 25.62 5.06
CA ALA A 208 -0.58 25.88 5.29
C ALA A 208 -1.39 24.56 5.35
N TRP A 209 -1.13 23.61 4.44
CA TRP A 209 -1.77 22.30 4.48
C TRP A 209 -1.41 21.51 5.73
N THR A 210 -0.14 21.48 6.12
CA THR A 210 0.27 20.79 7.36
C THR A 210 -0.45 21.38 8.57
N THR A 211 -0.57 22.71 8.65
CA THR A 211 -1.30 23.39 9.73
C THR A 211 -2.78 23.01 9.71
N GLN A 212 -3.44 23.09 8.55
CA GLN A 212 -4.86 22.72 8.43
C GLN A 212 -5.16 21.29 8.84
N PHE A 213 -4.29 20.32 8.43
CA PHE A 213 -4.46 18.92 8.85
C PHE A 213 -4.28 18.75 10.34
N THR A 214 -3.27 19.41 10.92
CA THR A 214 -3.01 19.37 12.36
C THR A 214 -4.17 19.95 13.16
N GLU A 215 -4.72 21.08 12.72
CA GLU A 215 -5.91 21.72 13.32
C GLU A 215 -7.16 20.84 13.19
N ALA A 216 -7.29 20.10 12.10
CA ALA A 216 -8.35 19.10 11.92
C ALA A 216 -8.13 17.79 12.69
N GLY A 217 -7.05 17.69 13.49
CA GLY A 217 -6.71 16.48 14.26
C GLY A 217 -6.19 15.32 13.41
N ILE A 218 -5.73 15.59 12.18
CA ILE A 218 -5.22 14.59 11.26
C ILE A 218 -3.68 14.65 11.26
N PRO A 219 -2.96 13.63 11.76
CA PRO A 219 -1.50 13.63 11.76
C PRO A 219 -0.94 13.66 10.33
N VAL A 220 -0.02 14.59 10.06
CA VAL A 220 0.80 14.57 8.85
C VAL A 220 2.07 13.78 9.15
N LEU A 221 2.21 12.61 8.52
CA LEU A 221 3.32 11.67 8.75
C LEU A 221 4.60 12.14 8.06
N GLY A 222 4.46 12.91 6.99
CA GLY A 222 5.55 13.49 6.23
C GLY A 222 5.10 14.00 4.87
N SER A 223 6.07 14.51 4.09
CA SER A 223 5.80 15.03 2.76
C SER A 223 6.86 14.58 1.76
N VAL A 224 6.42 14.19 0.56
CA VAL A 224 7.28 13.77 -0.55
C VAL A 224 7.16 14.80 -1.68
N ARG A 225 8.31 15.24 -2.19
CA ARG A 225 8.35 16.16 -3.32
C ARG A 225 8.21 15.41 -4.64
N SER A 226 7.56 16.04 -5.63
CA SER A 226 7.67 15.55 -7.00
C SER A 226 9.11 15.72 -7.48
N ALA A 227 9.74 14.63 -7.90
CA ALA A 227 11.11 14.65 -8.37
C ALA A 227 11.29 13.64 -9.51
N GLU A 228 12.04 14.05 -10.53
CA GLU A 228 12.31 13.22 -11.70
C GLU A 228 13.07 11.92 -11.36
N PRO A 229 14.05 11.93 -10.41
CA PRO A 229 14.71 10.69 -9.99
C PRO A 229 13.74 9.62 -9.46
N ILE A 230 12.69 10.02 -8.74
CA ILE A 230 11.67 9.07 -8.22
C ILE A 230 10.94 8.40 -9.39
N LYS A 231 10.48 9.19 -10.38
CA LYS A 231 9.77 8.65 -11.54
C LYS A 231 10.67 7.74 -12.37
N ARG A 232 11.93 8.14 -12.57
CA ARG A 232 12.92 7.36 -13.32
C ARG A 232 13.19 6.02 -12.64
N ALA A 233 13.45 5.99 -11.33
CA ALA A 233 13.70 4.76 -10.59
C ALA A 233 12.53 3.77 -10.73
N VAL A 234 11.28 4.24 -10.59
CA VAL A 234 10.08 3.43 -10.80
C VAL A 234 10.00 2.94 -12.25
N ASN A 235 10.20 3.83 -13.23
CA ASN A 235 10.17 3.46 -14.63
C ASN A 235 11.25 2.45 -15.01
N ASP A 236 12.44 2.56 -14.42
CA ASP A 236 13.58 1.67 -14.71
C ASP A 236 13.51 0.36 -13.90
N GLY A 237 12.63 0.28 -12.89
CA GLY A 237 12.48 -0.89 -12.03
C GLY A 237 13.66 -1.08 -11.07
N VAL A 238 14.33 0.02 -10.68
CA VAL A 238 15.47 0.02 -9.76
C VAL A 238 15.10 0.64 -8.42
N SER A 239 15.82 0.28 -7.37
CA SER A 239 15.65 0.95 -6.07
C SER A 239 16.09 2.42 -6.16
N LEU A 240 15.25 3.31 -5.65
CA LEU A 240 15.55 4.74 -5.61
C LEU A 240 16.85 5.04 -4.85
N ALA A 241 17.11 4.29 -3.77
CA ALA A 241 18.29 4.44 -2.93
C ALA A 241 19.59 4.11 -3.68
N ASP A 242 19.54 3.22 -4.68
CA ASP A 242 20.71 2.76 -5.43
C ASP A 242 21.03 3.66 -6.63
N THR A 243 20.19 4.65 -6.93
CA THR A 243 20.44 5.57 -8.06
C THR A 243 21.26 6.78 -7.62
N LYS A 244 22.15 7.25 -8.52
CA LYS A 244 23.08 8.37 -8.25
C LYS A 244 22.36 9.63 -7.75
N ASP A 245 21.20 9.95 -8.31
CA ASP A 245 20.45 11.16 -7.99
C ASP A 245 19.27 10.90 -7.05
N GLY A 246 18.90 9.63 -6.84
CA GLY A 246 17.72 9.21 -6.09
C GLY A 246 17.94 9.04 -4.59
N TRP A 247 19.16 8.70 -4.16
CA TRP A 247 19.43 8.39 -2.75
C TRP A 247 18.99 9.49 -1.77
N ARG A 248 19.11 10.79 -2.18
CA ARG A 248 18.64 11.92 -1.36
C ARG A 248 17.12 11.95 -1.21
N HIS A 249 16.40 11.46 -2.23
CA HIS A 249 14.95 11.32 -2.20
C HIS A 249 14.52 10.08 -1.41
N ALA A 250 15.36 9.04 -1.40
CA ALA A 250 15.13 7.84 -0.58
C ALA A 250 15.15 8.17 0.92
N LEU A 251 15.98 9.10 1.39
CA LEU A 251 16.01 9.55 2.78
C LEU A 251 14.64 10.05 3.29
N VAL A 252 13.84 10.65 2.42
CA VAL A 252 12.48 11.08 2.79
C VAL A 252 11.59 9.89 3.12
N TYR A 253 11.76 8.78 2.41
CA TYR A 253 11.05 7.54 2.71
C TYR A 253 11.60 6.82 3.94
N ASP A 254 12.90 6.96 4.24
CA ASP A 254 13.50 6.47 5.49
C ASP A 254 12.93 7.23 6.70
N ASP A 255 12.73 8.54 6.60
CA ASP A 255 12.06 9.35 7.62
C ASP A 255 10.59 8.92 7.78
N LEU A 256 9.89 8.65 6.68
CA LEU A 256 8.52 8.12 6.71
C LEU A 256 8.48 6.74 7.37
N ALA A 257 9.39 5.82 7.02
CA ALA A 257 9.50 4.52 7.65
C ALA A 257 9.72 4.64 9.16
N THR A 258 10.63 5.53 9.58
CA THR A 258 10.86 5.83 11.01
C THR A 258 9.57 6.31 11.68
N THR A 259 8.83 7.24 11.06
CA THR A 259 7.54 7.72 11.59
C THR A 259 6.50 6.60 11.69
N ILE A 260 6.45 5.71 10.69
CA ILE A 260 5.53 4.57 10.65
C ILE A 260 5.89 3.52 11.72
N THR A 261 7.17 3.28 11.99
CA THR A 261 7.60 2.31 13.01
C THR A 261 7.40 2.81 14.44
N GLN A 262 7.41 4.13 14.65
CA GLN A 262 7.17 4.70 15.99
C GLN A 262 5.77 4.35 16.49
N ARG A 263 5.70 3.72 17.67
CA ARG A 263 4.43 3.49 18.37
C ARG A 263 3.88 4.82 18.84
N LYS A 264 2.56 5.05 18.69
CA LYS A 264 1.88 6.14 19.37
C LYS A 264 2.19 5.98 20.88
N LYS A 265 2.88 6.97 21.49
CA LYS A 265 2.92 7.04 22.95
C LYS A 265 1.47 7.19 23.39
N SER A 266 0.94 6.13 24.02
CA SER A 266 -0.39 6.09 24.65
C SER A 266 -0.47 7.13 25.76
#